data_481b5ce8f1e19377a9177f9a24e71cd8
#
_entry.id   481b5ce8f1e19377a9177f9a24e71cd8
#
_cell.length_a   1.000
_cell.length_b   1.000
_cell.length_c   1.000
_cell.angle_alpha   90.00
_cell.angle_beta   90.00
_cell.angle_gamma   90.00
#
_symmetry.space_group_name_H-M   'P 1'
#
loop_
_entity.id
_entity.type
_entity.pdbx_description
1 polymer ?
#
loop_
_entity_poly.entity_id
_entity_poly.type
_entity_poly.pdbx_seq_one_letter_code
_entity_poly.pdbx_strand_id
1 'polypeptide(L)'
;LFLEKGLKYRPDKVVLFYFINDAEVTPVKSKLWFLGYSELVSFYWSRINSMMNNYFPSKSFKDYYSSLYEEGAPGWSSSKAALLELEQTCLEQGIELQVVLLPELHDTKNEIFAGVYAALSAFLEQNAINHVDLSGLFRDQPNPIDLWVSLDDAHPNSIAHREIANAVAEFVARRGP
;
A
#
# COMPACT_ATOMS: atom_id res chain seq x y z
N LEU A 1 6.94 -2.20 -14.13
CA LEU A 1 5.69 -2.65 -14.73
C LEU A 1 5.02 -1.55 -15.56
N PHE A 2 4.79 -0.33 -14.98
CA PHE A 2 4.19 0.78 -15.73
C PHE A 2 5.05 1.21 -16.91
N LEU A 3 6.35 1.43 -16.72
CA LEU A 3 7.30 1.80 -17.76
C LEU A 3 7.38 0.76 -18.90
N GLU A 4 7.31 -0.51 -18.56
CA GLU A 4 7.44 -1.60 -19.53
C GLU A 4 6.14 -1.93 -20.28
N LYS A 5 5.00 -1.82 -19.58
CA LYS A 5 3.71 -2.29 -20.07
C LYS A 5 2.65 -1.19 -20.12
N GLY A 6 2.54 -0.36 -19.09
CA GLY A 6 1.48 0.64 -18.95
C GLY A 6 1.54 1.72 -20.04
N LEU A 7 2.72 2.25 -20.35
CA LEU A 7 2.91 3.29 -21.36
C LEU A 7 2.45 2.88 -22.77
N LYS A 8 2.43 1.58 -23.07
CA LYS A 8 1.95 1.08 -24.38
C LYS A 8 0.47 1.36 -24.62
N TYR A 9 -0.30 1.54 -23.55
CA TYR A 9 -1.75 1.87 -23.64
C TYR A 9 -2.00 3.37 -23.82
N ARG A 10 -0.96 4.22 -23.76
CA ARG A 10 -1.07 5.69 -23.86
C ARG A 10 -2.16 6.26 -22.96
N PRO A 11 -2.10 6.02 -21.65
CA PRO A 11 -3.12 6.54 -20.75
C PRO A 11 -3.00 8.04 -20.63
N ASP A 12 -4.14 8.75 -20.49
CA ASP A 12 -4.16 10.17 -20.15
C ASP A 12 -3.97 10.39 -18.65
N LYS A 13 -4.28 9.37 -17.85
CA LYS A 13 -4.22 9.41 -16.38
C LYS A 13 -3.77 8.06 -15.81
N VAL A 14 -2.96 8.11 -14.76
CA VAL A 14 -2.56 6.98 -13.93
C VAL A 14 -3.04 7.22 -12.51
N VAL A 15 -3.76 6.24 -11.95
CA VAL A 15 -4.15 6.24 -10.54
C VAL A 15 -3.39 5.13 -9.84
N LEU A 16 -2.48 5.53 -8.96
CA LEU A 16 -1.70 4.61 -8.15
C LEU A 16 -2.39 4.42 -6.79
N PHE A 17 -2.75 3.20 -6.46
CA PHE A 17 -3.18 2.82 -5.13
C PHE A 17 -1.97 2.41 -4.32
N TYR A 18 -1.70 3.13 -3.24
CA TYR A 18 -0.58 2.89 -2.34
C TYR A 18 -1.09 2.38 -1.00
N PHE A 19 -0.53 1.28 -0.52
CA PHE A 19 -0.83 0.71 0.79
C PHE A 19 0.43 0.70 1.67
N ILE A 20 0.27 0.72 3.00
CA ILE A 20 1.40 0.85 3.93
C ILE A 20 2.43 -0.28 3.85
N ASN A 21 2.11 -1.43 3.23
CA ASN A 21 3.06 -2.52 3.00
C ASN A 21 3.89 -2.35 1.72
N ASP A 22 3.60 -1.35 0.88
CA ASP A 22 4.39 -1.08 -0.34
C ASP A 22 5.82 -0.61 -0.05
N ALA A 23 6.10 -0.22 1.21
CA ALA A 23 7.45 0.04 1.68
C ALA A 23 8.19 -1.24 2.16
N GLU A 24 7.61 -2.42 2.03
CA GLU A 24 8.32 -3.66 2.33
C GLU A 24 9.39 -3.94 1.27
N VAL A 25 10.60 -4.27 1.75
CA VAL A 25 11.66 -4.73 0.85
C VAL A 25 11.33 -6.16 0.42
N THR A 26 10.91 -6.33 -0.81
CA THR A 26 10.71 -7.66 -1.39
C THR A 26 12.08 -8.36 -1.46
N PRO A 27 12.30 -9.48 -0.73
CA PRO A 27 13.56 -10.19 -0.81
C PRO A 27 13.79 -10.68 -2.23
N VAL A 28 14.82 -10.14 -2.88
CA VAL A 28 15.24 -10.57 -4.20
C VAL A 28 15.69 -12.02 -4.11
N LYS A 29 14.80 -12.95 -4.48
CA LYS A 29 14.95 -14.42 -4.45
C LYS A 29 15.24 -14.97 -3.05
N SER A 30 14.29 -15.70 -2.48
CA SER A 30 14.56 -16.46 -1.25
C SER A 30 15.83 -17.30 -1.45
N LYS A 31 16.75 -17.29 -0.46
CA LYS A 31 17.91 -18.17 -0.45
C LYS A 31 17.54 -19.66 -0.50
N LEU A 32 16.26 -19.94 -0.37
CA LEU A 32 15.67 -21.29 -0.40
C LEU A 32 15.13 -21.57 -1.82
N TRP A 33 16.05 -21.74 -2.76
CA TRP A 33 15.76 -22.03 -4.17
C TRP A 33 14.79 -23.21 -4.37
N PHE A 34 14.75 -24.17 -3.43
CA PHE A 34 13.87 -25.35 -3.49
C PHE A 34 12.40 -25.02 -3.21
N LEU A 35 12.07 -23.87 -2.59
CA LEU A 35 10.68 -23.42 -2.40
C LEU A 35 9.98 -23.11 -3.72
N GLY A 36 10.73 -22.78 -4.77
CA GLY A 36 10.19 -22.52 -6.10
C GLY A 36 9.83 -23.79 -6.89
N TYR A 37 10.19 -24.98 -6.40
CA TYR A 37 9.95 -26.25 -7.11
C TYR A 37 8.68 -26.99 -6.69
N SER A 38 8.04 -26.58 -5.58
CA SER A 38 6.83 -27.24 -5.11
C SER A 38 5.91 -26.25 -4.39
N GLU A 39 4.73 -26.05 -4.95
CA GLU A 39 3.64 -25.28 -4.36
C GLU A 39 3.28 -25.80 -2.95
N LEU A 40 3.36 -27.13 -2.76
CA LEU A 40 3.08 -27.78 -1.49
C LEU A 40 4.13 -27.40 -0.43
N VAL A 41 5.39 -27.37 -0.78
CA VAL A 41 6.48 -26.95 0.13
C VAL A 41 6.34 -25.48 0.48
N SER A 42 6.02 -24.63 -0.49
CA SER A 42 5.76 -23.19 -0.27
C SER A 42 4.55 -22.98 0.65
N PHE A 43 3.48 -23.75 0.46
CA PHE A 43 2.28 -23.69 1.30
C PHE A 43 2.58 -24.07 2.76
N TYR A 44 3.24 -25.21 3.00
CA TYR A 44 3.59 -25.62 4.36
C TYR A 44 4.63 -24.69 4.99
N TRP A 45 5.60 -24.20 4.22
CA TRP A 45 6.58 -23.25 4.72
C TRP A 45 5.92 -21.94 5.17
N SER A 46 4.99 -21.41 4.37
CA SER A 46 4.25 -20.20 4.75
C SER A 46 3.42 -20.39 6.02
N ARG A 47 2.79 -21.58 6.18
CA ARG A 47 2.03 -21.94 7.41
C ARG A 47 2.92 -22.04 8.63
N ILE A 48 4.06 -22.73 8.52
CA ILE A 48 5.04 -22.87 9.61
C ILE A 48 5.60 -21.51 10.00
N ASN A 49 5.97 -20.70 9.02
CA ASN A 49 6.51 -19.36 9.23
C ASN A 49 5.47 -18.43 9.88
N SER A 50 4.22 -18.51 9.46
CA SER A 50 3.10 -17.78 10.08
C SER A 50 2.87 -18.23 11.52
N MET A 51 2.89 -19.53 11.80
CA MET A 51 2.78 -20.05 13.17
C MET A 51 3.97 -19.58 14.04
N MET A 52 5.20 -19.66 13.54
CA MET A 52 6.39 -19.19 14.28
C MET A 52 6.31 -17.69 14.58
N ASN A 53 5.88 -16.87 13.64
CA ASN A 53 5.70 -15.43 13.86
C ASN A 53 4.60 -15.12 14.87
N ASN A 54 3.52 -15.91 14.90
CA ASN A 54 2.45 -15.75 15.88
C ASN A 54 2.87 -16.17 17.30
N TYR A 55 3.73 -17.20 17.44
CA TYR A 55 4.22 -17.66 18.75
C TYR A 55 5.44 -16.86 19.28
N PHE A 56 6.22 -16.26 18.37
CA PHE A 56 7.40 -15.47 18.69
C PHE A 56 7.41 -14.16 17.90
N PRO A 57 6.46 -13.24 18.16
CA PRO A 57 6.45 -11.96 17.45
C PRO A 57 7.70 -11.15 17.84
N SER A 58 8.62 -11.02 16.90
CA SER A 58 9.84 -10.23 17.10
C SER A 58 9.56 -8.73 17.22
N LYS A 59 8.45 -8.28 16.61
CA LYS A 59 7.91 -6.92 16.72
C LYS A 59 6.39 -7.00 16.66
N SER A 60 5.69 -6.06 17.30
CA SER A 60 4.24 -5.94 17.12
C SER A 60 3.94 -5.53 15.66
N PHE A 61 2.76 -5.85 15.17
CA PHE A 61 2.28 -5.43 13.85
C PHE A 61 2.47 -3.91 13.63
N LYS A 62 2.11 -3.12 14.63
CA LYS A 62 2.32 -1.68 14.65
C LYS A 62 3.79 -1.29 14.47
N ASP A 63 4.67 -1.86 15.31
CA ASP A 63 6.09 -1.49 15.31
C ASP A 63 6.78 -1.91 14.01
N TYR A 64 6.37 -3.05 13.44
CA TYR A 64 6.87 -3.50 12.15
C TYR A 64 6.55 -2.50 11.05
N TYR A 65 5.27 -2.19 10.81
CA TYR A 65 4.89 -1.28 9.73
C TYR A 65 5.37 0.16 9.99
N SER A 66 5.35 0.64 11.22
CA SER A 66 5.90 1.97 11.54
C SER A 66 7.39 2.06 11.23
N SER A 67 8.15 0.99 11.52
CA SER A 67 9.60 0.95 11.24
C SER A 67 9.96 0.96 9.75
N LEU A 68 9.04 0.57 8.86
CA LEU A 68 9.25 0.66 7.41
C LEU A 68 9.39 2.12 6.93
N TYR A 69 8.77 3.07 7.64
CA TYR A 69 8.70 4.50 7.28
C TYR A 69 9.66 5.37 8.09
N GLU A 70 10.51 4.78 8.92
CA GLU A 70 11.59 5.51 9.60
C GLU A 70 12.56 6.12 8.58
N GLU A 71 13.17 7.24 8.95
CA GLU A 71 14.17 7.89 8.11
C GLU A 71 15.34 6.94 7.84
N GLY A 72 15.71 6.77 6.57
CA GLY A 72 16.77 5.85 6.17
C GLY A 72 16.34 4.38 6.04
N ALA A 73 15.08 4.03 6.33
CA ALA A 73 14.57 2.69 6.07
C ALA A 73 14.68 2.36 4.56
N PRO A 74 15.28 1.20 4.20
CA PRO A 74 15.57 0.89 2.78
C PRO A 74 14.32 0.82 1.91
N GLY A 75 13.24 0.26 2.44
CA GLY A 75 11.97 0.14 1.73
C GLY A 75 11.33 1.49 1.46
N TRP A 76 11.27 2.36 2.47
CA TRP A 76 10.77 3.73 2.32
C TRP A 76 11.61 4.53 1.32
N SER A 77 12.93 4.41 1.39
CA SER A 77 13.82 5.06 0.43
C SER A 77 13.56 4.60 -1.01
N SER A 78 13.35 3.28 -1.20
CA SER A 78 13.00 2.70 -2.50
C SER A 78 11.62 3.15 -3.00
N SER A 79 10.61 3.19 -2.10
CA SER A 79 9.27 3.67 -2.44
C SER A 79 9.27 5.13 -2.85
N LYS A 80 9.99 5.99 -2.13
CA LYS A 80 10.17 7.41 -2.51
C LYS A 80 10.80 7.55 -3.89
N ALA A 81 11.87 6.81 -4.16
CA ALA A 81 12.53 6.84 -5.46
C ALA A 81 11.59 6.38 -6.60
N ALA A 82 10.82 5.31 -6.36
CA ALA A 82 9.87 4.80 -7.35
C ALA A 82 8.71 5.76 -7.62
N LEU A 83 8.20 6.45 -6.58
CA LEU A 83 7.16 7.47 -6.72
C LEU A 83 7.66 8.67 -7.53
N LEU A 84 8.89 9.13 -7.28
CA LEU A 84 9.49 10.23 -8.05
C LEU A 84 9.77 9.85 -9.51
N GLU A 85 10.25 8.62 -9.75
CA GLU A 85 10.46 8.11 -11.11
C GLU A 85 9.14 8.00 -11.87
N LEU A 86 8.07 7.54 -11.20
CA LEU A 86 6.74 7.46 -11.79
C LEU A 86 6.20 8.84 -12.14
N GLU A 87 6.29 9.81 -11.22
CA GLU A 87 5.86 11.19 -11.45
C GLU A 87 6.64 11.83 -12.60
N GLN A 88 7.97 11.73 -12.59
CA GLN A 88 8.81 12.25 -13.66
C GLN A 88 8.40 11.67 -15.02
N THR A 89 8.19 10.34 -15.07
CA THR A 89 7.77 9.68 -16.30
C THR A 89 6.40 10.15 -16.77
N CYS A 90 5.45 10.32 -15.86
CA CYS A 90 4.12 10.81 -16.19
C CYS A 90 4.18 12.24 -16.73
N LEU A 91 4.94 13.13 -16.09
CA LEU A 91 5.15 14.50 -16.55
C LEU A 91 5.77 14.56 -17.96
N GLU A 92 6.81 13.77 -18.22
CA GLU A 92 7.46 13.73 -19.54
C GLU A 92 6.54 13.22 -20.66
N GLN A 93 5.56 12.39 -20.33
CA GLN A 93 4.61 11.83 -21.29
C GLN A 93 3.28 12.62 -21.34
N GLY A 94 3.12 13.68 -20.53
CA GLY A 94 1.88 14.44 -20.44
C GLY A 94 0.73 13.65 -19.80
N ILE A 95 1.05 12.71 -18.91
CA ILE A 95 0.11 11.85 -18.19
C ILE A 95 -0.13 12.45 -16.81
N GLU A 96 -1.39 12.54 -16.38
CA GLU A 96 -1.73 12.93 -15.02
C GLU A 96 -1.51 11.77 -14.05
N LEU A 97 -0.65 11.94 -13.02
CA LEU A 97 -0.52 10.99 -11.92
C LEU A 97 -1.41 11.41 -10.74
N GLN A 98 -2.16 10.46 -10.20
CA GLN A 98 -2.92 10.61 -8.97
C GLN A 98 -2.58 9.43 -8.03
N VAL A 99 -2.30 9.72 -6.76
CA VAL A 99 -1.99 8.72 -5.74
C VAL A 99 -3.13 8.63 -4.73
N VAL A 100 -3.58 7.42 -4.45
CA VAL A 100 -4.60 7.12 -3.43
C VAL A 100 -3.95 6.35 -2.30
N LEU A 101 -3.88 6.92 -1.12
CA LEU A 101 -3.42 6.23 0.08
C LEU A 101 -4.58 5.41 0.64
N LEU A 102 -4.47 4.08 0.58
CA LEU A 102 -5.53 3.17 1.01
C LEU A 102 -5.56 3.04 2.54
N PRO A 103 -6.77 2.90 3.14
CA PRO A 103 -6.91 2.74 4.58
C PRO A 103 -6.43 1.35 5.04
N GLU A 104 -5.80 1.29 6.19
CA GLU A 104 -5.47 0.04 6.88
C GLU A 104 -6.66 -0.36 7.78
N LEU A 105 -7.24 -1.56 7.53
CA LEU A 105 -8.52 -1.94 8.10
C LEU A 105 -8.46 -2.53 9.52
N HIS A 106 -7.25 -2.78 10.08
CA HIS A 106 -7.12 -3.06 11.53
C HIS A 106 -7.15 -1.78 12.35
N ASP A 107 -6.87 -0.63 11.73
CA ASP A 107 -6.81 0.69 12.37
C ASP A 107 -7.75 1.69 11.67
N THR A 108 -9.05 1.36 11.62
CA THR A 108 -10.05 2.21 10.95
C THR A 108 -10.12 3.63 11.51
N LYS A 109 -9.71 3.83 12.77
CA LYS A 109 -9.64 5.14 13.41
C LYS A 109 -8.38 5.93 13.05
N ASN A 110 -7.41 5.28 12.39
CA ASN A 110 -6.11 5.84 12.07
C ASN A 110 -5.37 6.40 13.30
N GLU A 111 -5.38 5.64 14.40
CA GLU A 111 -4.68 6.01 15.64
C GLU A 111 -3.26 5.43 15.67
N ILE A 112 -3.10 4.23 15.08
CA ILE A 112 -1.85 3.46 15.08
C ILE A 112 -0.89 3.98 14.00
N PHE A 113 -1.40 4.18 12.78
CA PHE A 113 -0.60 4.50 11.59
C PHE A 113 -0.69 5.96 11.15
N ALA A 114 -1.29 6.85 11.96
CA ALA A 114 -1.40 8.28 11.65
C ALA A 114 -0.05 8.92 11.25
N GLY A 115 1.04 8.56 11.95
CA GLY A 115 2.38 9.04 11.62
C GLY A 115 2.89 8.57 10.27
N VAL A 116 2.55 7.35 9.86
CA VAL A 116 2.91 6.78 8.55
C VAL A 116 2.18 7.54 7.44
N TYR A 117 0.86 7.70 7.56
CA TYR A 117 0.06 8.44 6.57
C TYR A 117 0.46 9.92 6.49
N ALA A 118 0.77 10.55 7.63
CA ALA A 118 1.30 11.91 7.65
C ALA A 118 2.64 12.03 6.91
N ALA A 119 3.56 11.07 7.09
CA ALA A 119 4.84 11.05 6.39
C ALA A 119 4.67 10.83 4.87
N LEU A 120 3.76 9.94 4.47
CA LEU A 120 3.40 9.71 3.07
C LEU A 120 2.81 10.97 2.43
N SER A 121 1.77 11.56 3.04
CA SER A 121 1.13 12.77 2.53
C SER A 121 2.12 13.94 2.45
N ALA A 122 2.92 14.16 3.48
CA ALA A 122 3.94 15.21 3.48
C ALA A 122 4.97 15.01 2.34
N PHE A 123 5.39 13.78 2.07
CA PHE A 123 6.29 13.49 0.95
C PHE A 123 5.64 13.78 -0.40
N LEU A 124 4.39 13.37 -0.59
CA LEU A 124 3.65 13.61 -1.83
C LEU A 124 3.40 15.10 -2.05
N GLU A 125 3.01 15.85 -1.01
CA GLU A 125 2.83 17.30 -1.04
C GLU A 125 4.13 18.04 -1.39
N GLN A 126 5.25 17.68 -0.74
CA GLN A 126 6.57 18.29 -0.99
C GLN A 126 7.04 18.13 -2.44
N ASN A 127 6.59 17.08 -3.10
CA ASN A 127 6.93 16.79 -4.51
C ASN A 127 5.81 17.15 -5.48
N ALA A 128 4.78 17.89 -5.03
CA ALA A 128 3.63 18.32 -5.81
C ALA A 128 2.86 17.17 -6.50
N ILE A 129 2.92 15.95 -5.94
CA ILE A 129 2.21 14.78 -6.43
C ILE A 129 0.77 14.85 -5.94
N ASN A 130 -0.19 14.86 -6.88
CA ASN A 130 -1.62 14.91 -6.56
C ASN A 130 -2.05 13.63 -5.86
N HIS A 131 -2.63 13.75 -4.66
CA HIS A 131 -3.01 12.58 -3.86
C HIS A 131 -4.26 12.81 -3.00
N VAL A 132 -4.83 11.70 -2.54
CA VAL A 132 -5.87 11.67 -1.52
C VAL A 132 -5.49 10.66 -0.43
N ASP A 133 -5.63 11.06 0.81
CA ASP A 133 -5.46 10.18 1.98
C ASP A 133 -6.84 9.67 2.42
N LEU A 134 -7.06 8.36 2.25
CA LEU A 134 -8.27 7.66 2.66
C LEU A 134 -8.11 6.93 4.01
N SER A 135 -7.02 7.13 4.74
CA SER A 135 -6.76 6.45 6.02
C SER A 135 -7.89 6.64 7.05
N GLY A 136 -8.58 7.78 7.00
CA GLY A 136 -9.71 8.09 7.87
C GLY A 136 -11.09 7.71 7.31
N LEU A 137 -11.18 7.07 6.14
CA LEU A 137 -12.46 6.80 5.46
C LEU A 137 -13.44 6.01 6.33
N PHE A 138 -12.93 5.08 7.14
CA PHE A 138 -13.74 4.19 7.97
C PHE A 138 -13.70 4.54 9.46
N ARG A 139 -13.37 5.78 9.82
CA ARG A 139 -13.22 6.21 11.22
C ARG A 139 -14.47 5.99 12.07
N ASP A 140 -15.64 6.16 11.47
CA ASP A 140 -16.93 6.03 12.14
C ASP A 140 -17.49 4.59 12.09
N GLN A 141 -16.74 3.65 11.49
CA GLN A 141 -17.12 2.25 11.46
C GLN A 141 -16.98 1.61 12.85
N PRO A 142 -18.08 1.17 13.49
CA PRO A 142 -18.03 0.69 14.87
C PRO A 142 -17.28 -0.65 15.02
N ASN A 143 -17.30 -1.48 13.97
CA ASN A 143 -16.67 -2.79 13.98
C ASN A 143 -15.84 -2.99 12.70
N PRO A 144 -14.49 -2.91 12.77
CA PRO A 144 -13.62 -3.08 11.61
C PRO A 144 -13.80 -4.41 10.87
N ILE A 145 -14.16 -5.48 11.59
CA ILE A 145 -14.33 -6.83 11.01
C ILE A 145 -15.43 -6.86 9.93
N ASP A 146 -16.43 -5.98 10.01
CA ASP A 146 -17.50 -5.89 9.01
C ASP A 146 -17.01 -5.44 7.62
N LEU A 147 -15.77 -4.93 7.56
CA LEU A 147 -15.10 -4.50 6.33
C LEU A 147 -14.16 -5.57 5.77
N TRP A 148 -13.91 -6.67 6.50
CA TRP A 148 -12.94 -7.69 6.15
C TRP A 148 -13.57 -8.80 5.28
N VAL A 149 -12.73 -9.45 4.47
CA VAL A 149 -13.14 -10.62 3.69
C VAL A 149 -13.54 -11.78 4.63
N SER A 150 -12.76 -12.01 5.71
CA SER A 150 -13.03 -12.99 6.74
C SER A 150 -12.35 -12.62 8.07
N LEU A 151 -12.63 -13.35 9.15
CA LEU A 151 -12.05 -13.08 10.48
C LEU A 151 -10.51 -13.18 10.53
N ASP A 152 -9.92 -13.92 9.63
CA ASP A 152 -8.48 -14.15 9.50
C ASP A 152 -7.87 -13.45 8.27
N ASP A 153 -8.68 -12.67 7.53
CA ASP A 153 -8.27 -11.94 6.34
C ASP A 153 -8.85 -10.52 6.35
N ALA A 154 -8.05 -9.56 6.76
CA ALA A 154 -8.42 -8.15 6.85
C ALA A 154 -8.40 -7.39 5.51
N HIS A 155 -8.25 -8.07 4.37
CA HIS A 155 -8.40 -7.42 3.09
C HIS A 155 -9.82 -6.87 2.92
N PRO A 156 -9.99 -5.76 2.17
CA PRO A 156 -11.29 -5.13 1.96
C PRO A 156 -12.30 -6.09 1.34
N ASN A 157 -13.47 -6.21 1.95
CA ASN A 157 -14.61 -6.90 1.35
C ASN A 157 -15.37 -6.00 0.36
N SER A 158 -16.48 -6.49 -0.19
CA SER A 158 -17.28 -5.75 -1.19
C SER A 158 -17.87 -4.43 -0.66
N ILE A 159 -18.10 -4.32 0.64
CA ILE A 159 -18.61 -3.08 1.27
C ILE A 159 -17.48 -2.06 1.30
N ALA A 160 -16.33 -2.44 1.85
CA ALA A 160 -15.15 -1.58 1.92
C ALA A 160 -14.70 -1.13 0.51
N HIS A 161 -14.65 -2.06 -0.46
CA HIS A 161 -14.33 -1.71 -1.84
C HIS A 161 -15.26 -0.68 -2.46
N ARG A 162 -16.57 -0.75 -2.17
CA ARG A 162 -17.54 0.20 -2.68
C ARG A 162 -17.32 1.61 -2.12
N GLU A 163 -17.10 1.71 -0.81
CA GLU A 163 -16.83 3.01 -0.17
C GLU A 163 -15.51 3.62 -0.64
N ILE A 164 -14.45 2.81 -0.75
CA ILE A 164 -13.18 3.24 -1.35
C ILE A 164 -13.40 3.71 -2.79
N ALA A 165 -14.14 2.95 -3.60
CA ALA A 165 -14.41 3.31 -4.99
C ALA A 165 -15.19 4.62 -5.12
N ASN A 166 -16.16 4.88 -4.25
CA ASN A 166 -16.91 6.14 -4.22
C ASN A 166 -15.98 7.32 -3.92
N ALA A 167 -15.15 7.20 -2.88
CA ALA A 167 -14.20 8.25 -2.52
C ALA A 167 -13.16 8.51 -3.62
N VAL A 168 -12.66 7.44 -4.25
CA VAL A 168 -11.72 7.53 -5.37
C VAL A 168 -12.39 8.16 -6.60
N ALA A 169 -13.63 7.80 -6.92
CA ALA A 169 -14.35 8.36 -8.07
C ALA A 169 -14.50 9.88 -7.95
N GLU A 170 -14.82 10.38 -6.77
CA GLU A 170 -14.88 11.83 -6.52
C GLU A 170 -13.52 12.51 -6.71
N PHE A 171 -12.44 11.87 -6.24
CA PHE A 171 -11.08 12.40 -6.39
C PHE A 171 -10.62 12.39 -7.84
N VAL A 172 -10.80 11.27 -8.54
CA VAL A 172 -10.36 11.09 -9.93
C VAL A 172 -11.14 11.99 -10.91
N ALA A 173 -12.41 12.28 -10.61
CA ALA A 173 -13.23 13.19 -11.41
C ALA A 173 -12.77 14.65 -11.33
N ARG A 174 -12.06 15.05 -10.27
CA ARG A 174 -11.46 16.38 -10.16
C ARG A 174 -10.27 16.44 -11.09
N ARG A 175 -10.27 17.40 -12.02
CA ARG A 175 -9.06 17.70 -12.79
C ARG A 175 -8.03 18.29 -11.83
N GLY A 176 -6.81 17.78 -11.85
CA GLY A 176 -5.70 18.42 -11.17
C GLY A 176 -5.55 19.89 -11.63
N PRO A 177 -4.90 20.72 -10.83
CA PRO A 177 -4.69 22.13 -11.13
C PRO A 177 -3.93 22.35 -12.43
#